data_78613b1be33801585b904722afae15a0
#
_entry.id   78613b1be33801585b904722afae15a0
#
_cell.length_a   1.000
_cell.length_b   1.000
_cell.length_c   1.000
_cell.angle_alpha   90.00
_cell.angle_beta   90.00
_cell.angle_gamma   90.00
#
_symmetry.space_group_name_H-M   'P 1'
#
loop_
_entity.id
_entity.type
_entity.pdbx_description
1 polymer ?
#
loop_
_entity_poly.entity_id
_entity_poly.type
_entity_poly.pdbx_seq_one_letter_code
_entity_poly.pdbx_strand_id
1 'polypeptide(L)'
;MKKFFALVLALVMALSLVACGDKKDDSGDVTAEHTDTTTVAVGAVILARDDVSSDDVYKFVADIFDNAASLTTSHAKYGELSLEYGASITSVPYPPGAAKYFAEKGFEVASVKDGAGNTDSRNLRFVTGGESGTYYAFGSVIAQHATNNAGIDVVGLVGNGSQSNVQELQDGNAELAFCQSDVMAYAYNGTNIFADHGKVDCFSTVAALYMEQVQIVTTNASIKTVADLAGKSVSIGAPGSGV
;
A
#
# COMPACT_ATOMS: atom_id res chain seq x y z
N MET A 1 -15.31 4.12 42.31
CA MET A 1 -14.39 4.77 41.39
C MET A 1 -14.60 4.37 39.92
N LYS A 2 -14.73 3.08 39.55
CA LYS A 2 -14.94 2.65 38.14
C LYS A 2 -16.21 3.19 37.47
N LYS A 3 -17.32 3.39 38.20
CA LYS A 3 -18.55 3.94 37.64
C LYS A 3 -18.54 5.45 37.40
N PHE A 4 -17.69 6.18 38.15
CA PHE A 4 -17.52 7.63 37.99
C PHE A 4 -16.69 7.95 36.74
N PHE A 5 -15.68 7.13 36.43
CA PHE A 5 -14.86 7.27 35.22
C PHE A 5 -15.66 7.01 33.93
N ALA A 6 -16.55 6.01 33.95
CA ALA A 6 -17.40 5.73 32.80
C ALA A 6 -18.40 6.86 32.51
N LEU A 7 -18.91 7.52 33.54
CA LEU A 7 -19.85 8.63 33.40
C LEU A 7 -19.16 9.89 32.87
N VAL A 8 -17.93 10.16 33.32
CA VAL A 8 -17.13 11.31 32.85
C VAL A 8 -16.71 11.11 31.38
N LEU A 9 -16.35 9.87 30.98
CA LEU A 9 -15.99 9.58 29.58
C LEU A 9 -17.21 9.69 28.64
N ALA A 10 -18.40 9.23 29.09
CA ALA A 10 -19.64 9.39 28.34
C ALA A 10 -20.06 10.88 28.23
N LEU A 11 -19.81 11.68 29.26
CA LEU A 11 -20.11 13.10 29.24
C LEU A 11 -19.16 13.88 28.32
N VAL A 12 -17.87 13.50 28.25
CA VAL A 12 -16.89 14.12 27.35
C VAL A 12 -17.21 13.78 25.88
N MET A 13 -17.66 12.54 25.60
CA MET A 13 -18.10 12.18 24.24
C MET A 13 -19.41 12.89 23.86
N ALA A 14 -20.33 13.10 24.79
CA ALA A 14 -21.57 13.85 24.54
C ALA A 14 -21.29 15.35 24.31
N LEU A 15 -20.30 15.92 25.00
CA LEU A 15 -19.90 17.31 24.81
C LEU A 15 -19.13 17.54 23.52
N SER A 16 -18.40 16.55 23.00
CA SER A 16 -17.74 16.64 21.69
C SER A 16 -18.72 16.56 20.52
N LEU A 17 -19.89 15.92 20.71
CA LEU A 17 -20.98 15.90 19.73
C LEU A 17 -21.82 17.19 19.74
N VAL A 18 -21.81 17.95 20.83
CA VAL A 18 -22.51 19.25 20.94
C VAL A 18 -21.63 20.43 20.49
N ALA A 19 -20.32 20.26 20.35
CA ALA A 19 -19.42 21.29 19.82
C ALA A 19 -19.46 21.45 18.29
N CYS A 20 -20.15 20.56 17.55
CA CYS A 20 -20.65 20.81 16.20
C CYS A 20 -21.99 21.51 16.28
N GLY A 21 -22.03 22.67 16.95
CA GLY A 21 -23.22 23.50 17.06
C GLY A 21 -23.56 24.16 15.74
N ASP A 22 -24.84 24.11 15.41
CA ASP A 22 -25.56 24.80 14.37
C ASP A 22 -24.98 26.20 14.05
N LYS A 23 -24.04 26.24 13.10
CA LYS A 23 -24.05 27.34 12.14
C LYS A 23 -25.03 26.90 11.07
N LYS A 24 -26.17 27.53 11.00
CA LYS A 24 -26.98 27.60 9.80
C LYS A 24 -26.14 28.34 8.74
N ASP A 25 -25.26 27.59 8.09
CA ASP A 25 -24.84 27.94 6.76
C ASP A 25 -25.93 27.42 5.84
N ASP A 26 -26.43 28.32 5.01
CA ASP A 26 -27.41 28.09 3.95
C ASP A 26 -26.77 27.26 2.80
N SER A 27 -26.12 26.17 3.16
CA SER A 27 -25.69 25.10 2.27
C SER A 27 -26.82 24.08 2.25
N GLY A 28 -27.57 24.05 1.16
CA GLY A 28 -28.65 23.11 0.95
C GLY A 28 -28.23 21.71 1.38
N ASP A 29 -29.15 21.04 2.06
CA ASP A 29 -29.03 19.66 2.55
C ASP A 29 -28.58 18.75 1.39
N VAL A 30 -27.28 18.53 1.28
CA VAL A 30 -26.72 17.54 0.37
C VAL A 30 -26.89 16.21 1.08
N THR A 31 -28.08 15.64 0.99
CA THR A 31 -28.26 14.20 1.24
C THR A 31 -27.41 13.47 0.21
N ALA A 32 -26.20 13.09 0.60
CA ALA A 32 -25.38 12.20 -0.20
C ALA A 32 -26.11 10.87 -0.28
N GLU A 33 -26.79 10.59 -1.38
CA GLU A 33 -27.25 9.25 -1.67
C GLU A 33 -25.98 8.42 -1.91
N HIS A 34 -25.63 7.58 -0.93
CA HIS A 34 -24.61 6.57 -1.08
C HIS A 34 -25.15 5.49 -2.00
N THR A 35 -24.79 5.55 -3.27
CA THR A 35 -25.01 4.45 -4.23
C THR A 35 -23.69 3.72 -4.44
N ASP A 36 -23.74 2.40 -4.34
CA ASP A 36 -22.60 1.55 -4.71
C ASP A 36 -22.25 1.79 -6.16
N THR A 37 -21.00 2.15 -6.41
CA THR A 37 -20.50 2.43 -7.76
C THR A 37 -19.39 1.45 -8.10
N THR A 38 -19.56 0.72 -9.20
CA THR A 38 -18.50 -0.14 -9.74
C THR A 38 -17.39 0.74 -10.33
N THR A 39 -16.17 0.52 -9.91
CA THR A 39 -14.98 1.20 -10.43
C THR A 39 -13.87 0.20 -10.73
N VAL A 40 -12.78 0.67 -11.31
CA VAL A 40 -11.55 -0.11 -11.48
C VAL A 40 -10.66 0.08 -10.25
N ALA A 41 -9.84 -0.92 -9.97
CA ALA A 41 -8.89 -0.87 -8.87
C ALA A 41 -7.58 -1.53 -9.27
N VAL A 42 -6.49 -1.12 -8.65
CA VAL A 42 -5.17 -1.75 -8.70
C VAL A 42 -4.78 -2.23 -7.31
N GLY A 43 -3.83 -3.15 -7.21
CA GLY A 43 -3.35 -3.62 -5.92
C GLY A 43 -2.20 -2.75 -5.40
N ALA A 44 -2.20 -2.42 -4.12
CA ALA A 44 -1.00 -2.00 -3.43
C ALA A 44 -0.16 -3.24 -3.13
N VAL A 45 1.08 -3.26 -3.60
CA VAL A 45 2.00 -4.39 -3.45
C VAL A 45 3.33 -3.94 -2.81
N ILE A 46 4.03 -4.87 -2.20
CA ILE A 46 5.42 -4.68 -1.79
C ILE A 46 6.32 -5.48 -2.72
N LEU A 47 7.38 -4.83 -3.16
CA LEU A 47 8.45 -5.39 -3.97
C LEU A 47 9.71 -5.55 -3.12
N ALA A 48 10.50 -6.58 -3.41
CA ALA A 48 11.86 -6.71 -2.90
C ALA A 48 12.84 -6.79 -4.06
N ARG A 49 13.96 -6.08 -3.98
CA ARG A 49 15.07 -6.26 -4.91
C ARG A 49 15.63 -7.68 -4.78
N ASP A 50 16.01 -8.31 -5.87
CA ASP A 50 16.36 -9.72 -5.92
C ASP A 50 17.59 -10.11 -5.08
N ASP A 51 18.40 -9.14 -4.68
CA ASP A 51 19.53 -9.32 -3.79
C ASP A 51 19.18 -9.22 -2.29
N VAL A 52 17.91 -9.09 -1.92
CA VAL A 52 17.46 -9.19 -0.53
C VAL A 52 17.44 -10.67 -0.12
N SER A 53 17.99 -10.98 1.05
CA SER A 53 18.07 -12.34 1.56
C SER A 53 16.68 -13.01 1.65
N SER A 54 16.59 -14.29 1.25
CA SER A 54 15.35 -15.04 1.37
C SER A 54 14.83 -15.14 2.81
N ASP A 55 15.74 -15.18 3.78
CA ASP A 55 15.39 -15.22 5.21
C ASP A 55 14.79 -13.90 5.67
N ASP A 56 15.35 -12.76 5.23
CA ASP A 56 14.81 -11.44 5.57
C ASP A 56 13.45 -11.20 4.92
N VAL A 57 13.27 -11.61 3.65
CA VAL A 57 11.96 -11.53 2.98
C VAL A 57 10.93 -12.41 3.70
N TYR A 58 11.31 -13.63 4.07
CA TYR A 58 10.42 -14.52 4.84
C TYR A 58 9.98 -13.88 6.16
N LYS A 59 10.93 -13.36 6.94
CA LYS A 59 10.65 -12.69 8.22
C LYS A 59 9.78 -11.45 8.02
N PHE A 60 10.05 -10.68 6.99
CA PHE A 60 9.30 -9.46 6.69
C PHE A 60 7.84 -9.75 6.33
N VAL A 61 7.59 -10.70 5.42
CA VAL A 61 6.22 -11.07 5.04
C VAL A 61 5.48 -11.74 6.19
N ALA A 62 6.15 -12.59 6.97
CA ALA A 62 5.58 -13.21 8.16
C ALA A 62 5.16 -12.16 9.19
N ASP A 63 6.01 -11.17 9.44
CA ASP A 63 5.71 -10.07 10.38
C ASP A 63 4.45 -9.30 9.97
N ILE A 64 4.29 -9.00 8.68
CA ILE A 64 3.12 -8.29 8.16
C ILE A 64 1.82 -9.07 8.38
N PHE A 65 1.77 -10.34 8.00
CA PHE A 65 0.52 -11.11 7.98
C PHE A 65 0.20 -11.78 9.32
N ASP A 66 1.19 -12.30 10.03
CA ASP A 66 0.95 -12.99 11.30
C ASP A 66 0.52 -12.02 12.43
N ASN A 67 0.88 -10.74 12.30
CA ASN A 67 0.51 -9.71 13.27
C ASN A 67 -0.64 -8.81 12.79
N ALA A 68 -1.21 -9.04 11.60
CA ALA A 68 -2.19 -8.16 10.97
C ALA A 68 -3.37 -7.83 11.90
N ALA A 69 -3.96 -8.83 12.55
CA ALA A 69 -5.11 -8.64 13.43
C ALA A 69 -4.80 -7.74 14.64
N SER A 70 -3.61 -7.85 15.23
CA SER A 70 -3.19 -7.04 16.38
C SER A 70 -2.80 -5.62 16.01
N LEU A 71 -2.38 -5.38 14.76
CA LEU A 71 -1.89 -4.09 14.26
C LEU A 71 -2.98 -3.21 13.62
N THR A 72 -4.24 -3.67 13.57
CA THR A 72 -5.37 -2.87 13.05
C THR A 72 -5.56 -1.54 13.78
N THR A 73 -5.19 -1.47 15.05
CA THR A 73 -5.22 -0.22 15.84
C THR A 73 -4.08 0.73 15.48
N SER A 74 -2.97 0.21 14.96
CA SER A 74 -1.83 1.02 14.53
C SER A 74 -2.05 1.60 13.13
N HIS A 75 -2.65 0.82 12.23
CA HIS A 75 -3.07 1.30 10.91
C HIS A 75 -4.22 0.45 10.36
N ALA A 76 -5.30 1.12 9.91
CA ALA A 76 -6.53 0.45 9.46
C ALA A 76 -6.32 -0.54 8.28
N LYS A 77 -5.33 -0.29 7.41
CA LYS A 77 -5.00 -1.17 6.28
C LYS A 77 -4.60 -2.59 6.68
N TYR A 78 -4.18 -2.82 7.91
CA TYR A 78 -3.97 -4.19 8.40
C TYR A 78 -5.26 -5.03 8.40
N GLY A 79 -6.43 -4.38 8.56
CA GLY A 79 -7.73 -5.05 8.49
C GLY A 79 -8.16 -5.49 7.09
N GLU A 80 -7.47 -5.02 6.05
CA GLU A 80 -7.73 -5.41 4.65
C GLU A 80 -6.84 -6.56 4.16
N LEU A 81 -5.81 -6.94 4.95
CA LEU A 81 -4.87 -7.98 4.55
C LEU A 81 -5.50 -9.37 4.57
N SER A 82 -5.21 -10.15 3.54
CA SER A 82 -5.51 -11.58 3.50
C SER A 82 -4.38 -12.36 2.84
N LEU A 83 -4.14 -13.58 3.31
CA LEU A 83 -3.12 -14.45 2.73
C LEU A 83 -3.43 -14.83 1.28
N GLU A 84 -4.72 -15.04 0.97
CA GLU A 84 -5.18 -15.33 -0.39
C GLU A 84 -4.82 -14.19 -1.34
N TYR A 85 -5.12 -12.94 -0.97
CA TYR A 85 -4.76 -11.79 -1.79
C TYR A 85 -3.26 -11.56 -1.82
N GLY A 86 -2.56 -11.74 -0.69
CA GLY A 86 -1.11 -11.64 -0.61
C GLY A 86 -0.36 -12.51 -1.61
N ALA A 87 -0.87 -13.72 -1.86
CA ALA A 87 -0.29 -14.70 -2.80
C ALA A 87 -0.85 -14.62 -4.24
N SER A 88 -1.75 -13.67 -4.56
CA SER A 88 -2.56 -13.70 -5.79
C SER A 88 -1.87 -13.12 -7.03
N ILE A 89 -0.72 -12.49 -6.93
CA ILE A 89 -0.04 -11.85 -8.06
C ILE A 89 0.47 -12.90 -9.05
N THR A 90 0.15 -12.69 -10.32
CA THR A 90 0.56 -13.59 -11.42
C THR A 90 1.48 -12.93 -12.44
N SER A 91 1.59 -11.59 -12.41
CA SER A 91 2.32 -10.79 -13.40
C SER A 91 3.83 -10.69 -13.14
N VAL A 92 4.25 -10.84 -11.90
CA VAL A 92 5.65 -10.77 -11.46
C VAL A 92 5.91 -11.88 -10.44
N PRO A 93 6.99 -12.67 -10.56
CA PRO A 93 7.27 -13.78 -9.65
C PRO A 93 7.56 -13.31 -8.23
N TYR A 94 7.37 -14.23 -7.27
CA TYR A 94 7.70 -14.04 -5.86
C TYR A 94 9.15 -14.45 -5.58
N PRO A 95 9.84 -13.83 -4.62
CA PRO A 95 11.12 -14.30 -4.15
C PRO A 95 10.94 -15.57 -3.30
N PRO A 96 11.95 -16.45 -3.19
CA PRO A 96 11.83 -17.73 -2.48
C PRO A 96 11.35 -17.60 -1.03
N GLY A 97 11.75 -16.53 -0.32
CA GLY A 97 11.34 -16.29 1.06
C GLY A 97 9.83 -16.04 1.22
N ALA A 98 9.23 -15.22 0.35
CA ALA A 98 7.80 -14.97 0.36
C ALA A 98 7.02 -16.22 -0.09
N ALA A 99 7.46 -16.89 -1.15
CA ALA A 99 6.84 -18.13 -1.63
C ALA A 99 6.80 -19.20 -0.54
N LYS A 100 7.91 -19.38 0.19
CA LYS A 100 7.98 -20.30 1.34
C LYS A 100 6.95 -19.95 2.41
N TYR A 101 6.85 -18.66 2.80
CA TYR A 101 5.88 -18.24 3.80
C TYR A 101 4.44 -18.55 3.38
N PHE A 102 4.05 -18.17 2.16
CA PHE A 102 2.69 -18.42 1.68
C PHE A 102 2.39 -19.92 1.58
N ALA A 103 3.32 -20.75 1.09
CA ALA A 103 3.16 -22.19 1.02
C ALA A 103 2.95 -22.82 2.41
N GLU A 104 3.68 -22.39 3.45
CA GLU A 104 3.48 -22.82 4.84
C GLU A 104 2.09 -22.44 5.39
N LYS A 105 1.48 -21.39 4.86
CA LYS A 105 0.10 -20.98 5.19
C LYS A 105 -0.96 -21.64 4.30
N GLY A 106 -0.56 -22.49 3.36
CA GLY A 106 -1.46 -23.23 2.45
C GLY A 106 -1.85 -22.47 1.18
N PHE A 107 -1.10 -21.44 0.81
CA PHE A 107 -1.32 -20.65 -0.40
C PHE A 107 -0.11 -20.77 -1.34
N GLU A 108 -0.35 -21.32 -2.53
CA GLU A 108 0.69 -21.44 -3.56
C GLU A 108 0.73 -20.14 -4.41
N VAL A 109 1.93 -19.60 -4.60
CA VAL A 109 2.15 -18.46 -5.49
C VAL A 109 2.27 -18.91 -6.94
N ALA A 110 1.92 -18.05 -7.90
CA ALA A 110 1.89 -18.41 -9.32
C ALA A 110 3.27 -18.76 -9.88
N SER A 111 4.33 -18.09 -9.42
CA SER A 111 5.71 -18.37 -9.84
C SER A 111 6.72 -17.86 -8.81
N VAL A 112 7.87 -18.52 -8.75
CA VAL A 112 9.01 -18.14 -7.90
C VAL A 112 10.16 -17.73 -8.80
N LYS A 113 10.87 -16.67 -8.44
CA LYS A 113 12.01 -16.15 -9.20
C LYS A 113 13.28 -16.91 -8.86
N ASP A 114 13.83 -17.58 -9.85
CA ASP A 114 15.11 -18.28 -9.72
C ASP A 114 16.26 -17.27 -9.48
N GLY A 115 17.13 -17.61 -8.55
CA GLY A 115 18.33 -16.80 -8.25
C GLY A 115 18.09 -15.58 -7.36
N ALA A 116 16.84 -15.24 -7.03
CA ALA A 116 16.57 -14.20 -6.04
C ALA A 116 16.84 -14.70 -4.61
N GLY A 117 17.22 -13.78 -3.71
CA GLY A 117 17.35 -14.08 -2.28
C GLY A 117 18.63 -14.79 -1.86
N ASN A 118 19.67 -14.81 -2.69
CA ASN A 118 20.92 -15.56 -2.43
C ASN A 118 22.03 -14.69 -1.81
N THR A 119 21.69 -13.70 -1.02
CA THR A 119 22.66 -12.82 -0.36
C THR A 119 22.54 -12.86 1.16
N ASP A 120 23.53 -12.30 1.83
CA ASP A 120 23.50 -12.14 3.28
C ASP A 120 22.50 -11.05 3.70
N SER A 121 22.00 -11.17 4.92
CA SER A 121 21.12 -10.19 5.55
C SER A 121 21.77 -8.80 5.63
N ARG A 122 21.00 -7.77 5.40
CA ARG A 122 21.44 -6.37 5.47
C ARG A 122 20.32 -5.47 5.97
N ASN A 123 20.66 -4.19 6.25
CA ASN A 123 19.65 -3.19 6.52
C ASN A 123 18.78 -2.97 5.28
N LEU A 124 17.46 -2.98 5.45
CA LEU A 124 16.49 -2.88 4.39
C LEU A 124 15.91 -1.47 4.33
N ARG A 125 16.23 -0.72 3.29
CA ARG A 125 15.61 0.57 3.01
C ARG A 125 14.30 0.32 2.28
N PHE A 126 13.19 0.73 2.90
CA PHE A 126 11.85 0.53 2.39
C PHE A 126 11.27 1.86 1.89
N VAL A 127 11.33 2.11 0.59
CA VAL A 127 10.76 3.30 -0.02
C VAL A 127 9.24 3.16 -0.13
N THR A 128 8.51 4.17 0.35
CA THR A 128 7.07 4.12 0.55
C THR A 128 6.34 5.13 -0.35
N GLY A 129 5.75 6.17 0.20
CA GLY A 129 5.04 7.24 -0.52
C GLY A 129 5.36 8.60 0.05
N GLY A 130 4.69 9.63 -0.45
CA GLY A 130 4.76 10.96 0.13
C GLY A 130 4.21 10.98 1.56
N GLU A 131 4.71 11.88 2.40
CA GLU A 131 4.41 11.94 3.86
C GLU A 131 2.92 11.98 4.20
N SER A 132 2.08 12.53 3.34
CA SER A 132 0.62 12.57 3.51
C SER A 132 -0.12 11.35 2.94
N GLY A 133 0.60 10.41 2.31
CA GLY A 133 0.01 9.27 1.61
C GLY A 133 -0.09 8.00 2.46
N THR A 134 -0.98 7.11 2.05
CA THR A 134 -1.20 5.81 2.72
C THR A 134 0.05 4.94 2.72
N TYR A 135 0.83 4.90 1.63
CA TYR A 135 2.07 4.11 1.56
C TYR A 135 3.07 4.53 2.64
N TYR A 136 3.21 5.85 2.88
CA TYR A 136 4.13 6.33 3.91
C TYR A 136 3.64 5.96 5.31
N ALA A 137 2.36 6.24 5.62
CA ALA A 137 1.80 5.97 6.94
C ALA A 137 1.81 4.47 7.25
N PHE A 138 1.33 3.63 6.31
CA PHE A 138 1.28 2.19 6.49
C PHE A 138 2.67 1.55 6.46
N GLY A 139 3.52 1.96 5.53
CA GLY A 139 4.90 1.47 5.42
C GLY A 139 5.76 1.80 6.64
N SER A 140 5.54 2.96 7.26
CA SER A 140 6.22 3.32 8.51
C SER A 140 5.86 2.39 9.67
N VAL A 141 4.58 2.00 9.79
CA VAL A 141 4.14 1.02 10.80
C VAL A 141 4.75 -0.36 10.52
N ILE A 142 4.72 -0.81 9.25
CA ILE A 142 5.34 -2.08 8.84
C ILE A 142 6.84 -2.08 9.17
N ALA A 143 7.58 -1.07 8.74
CA ALA A 143 9.03 -0.98 8.97
C ALA A 143 9.38 -0.99 10.46
N GLN A 144 8.66 -0.17 11.25
CA GLN A 144 8.90 -0.08 12.69
C GLN A 144 8.59 -1.42 13.39
N HIS A 145 7.49 -2.08 13.02
CA HIS A 145 7.10 -3.34 13.64
C HIS A 145 8.11 -4.45 13.29
N ALA A 146 8.49 -4.57 12.02
CA ALA A 146 9.47 -5.56 11.56
C ALA A 146 10.83 -5.38 12.26
N THR A 147 11.32 -4.14 12.39
CA THR A 147 12.58 -3.84 13.10
C THR A 147 12.50 -4.25 14.57
N ASN A 148 11.38 -3.99 15.22
CA ASN A 148 11.24 -4.27 16.66
C ASN A 148 10.98 -5.75 16.97
N ASN A 149 10.37 -6.51 16.06
CA ASN A 149 9.81 -7.83 16.37
C ASN A 149 10.29 -8.96 15.45
N ALA A 150 10.67 -8.70 14.19
CA ALA A 150 11.05 -9.75 13.24
C ALA A 150 12.57 -10.05 13.23
N GLY A 151 13.38 -9.27 13.93
CA GLY A 151 14.85 -9.45 13.96
C GLY A 151 15.52 -9.09 12.62
N ILE A 152 14.93 -8.14 11.87
CA ILE A 152 15.48 -7.53 10.67
C ILE A 152 15.46 -6.00 10.84
N ASP A 153 16.41 -5.31 10.24
CA ASP A 153 16.49 -3.84 10.33
C ASP A 153 15.85 -3.22 9.07
N VAL A 154 14.67 -2.62 9.25
CA VAL A 154 13.90 -2.01 8.15
C VAL A 154 13.72 -0.51 8.40
N VAL A 155 14.22 0.31 7.49
CA VAL A 155 14.11 1.77 7.55
C VAL A 155 13.11 2.25 6.50
N GLY A 156 11.97 2.79 6.95
CA GLY A 156 10.98 3.42 6.08
C GLY A 156 11.49 4.75 5.52
N LEU A 157 11.43 4.90 4.21
CA LEU A 157 11.83 6.10 3.49
C LEU A 157 10.62 6.76 2.82
N VAL A 158 10.62 8.09 2.75
CA VAL A 158 9.69 8.84 1.91
C VAL A 158 9.95 8.51 0.44
N GLY A 159 8.89 8.26 -0.32
CA GLY A 159 8.94 8.01 -1.75
C GLY A 159 8.06 8.98 -2.53
N ASN A 160 8.20 8.96 -3.85
CA ASN A 160 7.42 9.81 -4.75
C ASN A 160 6.30 9.05 -5.49
N GLY A 161 6.09 7.78 -5.14
CA GLY A 161 5.09 6.90 -5.74
C GLY A 161 5.68 5.79 -6.60
N SER A 162 4.81 4.99 -7.21
CA SER A 162 5.14 3.67 -7.74
C SER A 162 6.25 3.67 -8.79
N GLN A 163 6.20 4.57 -9.77
CA GLN A 163 7.23 4.64 -10.82
C GLN A 163 8.60 5.01 -10.24
N SER A 164 8.64 6.04 -9.40
CA SER A 164 9.87 6.47 -8.72
C SER A 164 10.42 5.39 -7.81
N ASN A 165 9.56 4.68 -7.09
CA ASN A 165 9.96 3.63 -6.15
C ASN A 165 10.62 2.43 -6.87
N VAL A 166 10.13 2.06 -8.06
CA VAL A 166 10.79 1.05 -8.91
C VAL A 166 12.17 1.51 -9.36
N GLN A 167 12.31 2.80 -9.69
CA GLN A 167 13.61 3.40 -10.02
C GLN A 167 14.60 3.28 -8.85
N GLU A 168 14.15 3.56 -7.61
CA GLU A 168 14.98 3.44 -6.39
C GLU A 168 15.47 2.01 -6.17
N LEU A 169 14.66 0.99 -6.51
CA LEU A 169 15.11 -0.40 -6.52
C LEU A 169 16.18 -0.64 -7.58
N GLN A 170 15.97 -0.15 -8.80
CA GLN A 170 16.91 -0.31 -9.94
C GLN A 170 18.25 0.35 -9.64
N ASP A 171 18.23 1.54 -9.07
CA ASP A 171 19.44 2.33 -8.75
C ASP A 171 20.16 1.81 -7.50
N GLY A 172 19.59 0.83 -6.79
CA GLY A 172 20.15 0.28 -5.56
C GLY A 172 20.04 1.20 -4.35
N ASN A 173 19.14 2.17 -4.40
CA ASN A 173 18.87 3.11 -3.30
C ASN A 173 17.88 2.56 -2.28
N ALA A 174 17.12 1.53 -2.63
CA ALA A 174 16.21 0.83 -1.75
C ALA A 174 16.26 -0.68 -1.97
N GLU A 175 15.94 -1.46 -0.95
CA GLU A 175 15.82 -2.91 -0.96
C GLU A 175 14.36 -3.35 -1.08
N LEU A 176 13.45 -2.57 -0.50
CA LEU A 176 12.00 -2.80 -0.51
C LEU A 176 11.28 -1.56 -1.04
N ALA A 177 10.14 -1.77 -1.70
CA ALA A 177 9.35 -0.68 -2.25
C ALA A 177 7.84 -0.96 -2.18
N PHE A 178 7.04 0.07 -1.87
CA PHE A 178 5.62 0.07 -2.21
C PHE A 178 5.44 0.38 -3.69
N CYS A 179 4.50 -0.30 -4.33
CA CYS A 179 4.16 -0.09 -5.74
C CYS A 179 2.70 -0.43 -6.00
N GLN A 180 2.14 0.13 -7.05
CA GLN A 180 0.89 -0.33 -7.64
C GLN A 180 1.14 -1.58 -8.50
N SER A 181 0.22 -2.52 -8.51
CA SER A 181 0.37 -3.81 -9.19
C SER A 181 0.47 -3.69 -10.72
N ASP A 182 -0.18 -2.70 -11.31
CA ASP A 182 -0.09 -2.38 -12.74
C ASP A 182 1.27 -1.75 -13.08
N VAL A 183 1.72 -0.77 -12.29
CA VAL A 183 3.05 -0.13 -12.46
C VAL A 183 4.17 -1.15 -12.30
N MET A 184 4.07 -2.05 -11.33
CA MET A 184 4.97 -3.17 -11.16
C MET A 184 5.05 -4.02 -12.45
N ALA A 185 3.90 -4.37 -13.03
CA ALA A 185 3.84 -5.15 -14.26
C ALA A 185 4.41 -4.37 -15.47
N TYR A 186 4.13 -3.06 -15.56
CA TYR A 186 4.69 -2.21 -16.62
C TYR A 186 6.22 -2.15 -16.55
N ALA A 187 6.77 -1.96 -15.36
CA ALA A 187 8.20 -1.95 -15.13
C ALA A 187 8.85 -3.28 -15.51
N TYR A 188 8.29 -4.39 -15.00
CA TYR A 188 8.83 -5.73 -15.21
C TYR A 188 8.84 -6.13 -16.68
N ASN A 189 7.90 -5.64 -17.49
CA ASN A 189 7.79 -5.93 -18.92
C ASN A 189 8.39 -4.82 -19.81
N GLY A 190 8.76 -3.65 -19.29
CA GLY A 190 9.23 -2.50 -20.07
C GLY A 190 8.13 -1.93 -20.97
N THR A 191 6.92 -1.78 -20.44
CA THR A 191 5.74 -1.32 -21.17
C THR A 191 5.14 -0.06 -20.56
N ASN A 192 4.16 0.54 -21.23
CA ASN A 192 3.44 1.72 -20.79
C ASN A 192 4.39 2.84 -20.32
N ILE A 193 4.30 3.31 -19.10
CA ILE A 193 5.15 4.39 -18.54
C ILE A 193 6.63 4.01 -18.46
N PHE A 194 7.00 2.74 -18.66
CA PHE A 194 8.37 2.25 -18.74
C PHE A 194 8.83 1.96 -20.17
N ALA A 195 8.02 2.23 -21.21
CA ALA A 195 8.39 1.91 -22.60
C ALA A 195 9.69 2.58 -23.05
N ASP A 196 9.92 3.82 -22.64
CA ASP A 196 11.13 4.57 -22.97
C ASP A 196 12.32 4.27 -22.02
N HIS A 197 12.03 3.76 -20.81
CA HIS A 197 13.04 3.40 -19.81
C HIS A 197 13.57 1.97 -20.00
N GLY A 198 12.79 1.13 -20.67
CA GLY A 198 13.08 -0.28 -20.82
C GLY A 198 12.64 -1.12 -19.62
N LYS A 199 12.96 -2.40 -19.67
CA LYS A 199 12.58 -3.38 -18.67
C LYS A 199 13.35 -3.19 -17.37
N VAL A 200 12.65 -3.18 -16.24
CA VAL A 200 13.20 -3.19 -14.89
C VAL A 200 12.73 -4.46 -14.20
N ASP A 201 13.59 -5.46 -14.13
CA ASP A 201 13.26 -6.79 -13.59
C ASP A 201 14.20 -7.26 -12.46
N CYS A 202 14.85 -6.33 -11.80
CA CYS A 202 15.74 -6.59 -10.66
C CYS A 202 15.00 -6.82 -9.34
N PHE A 203 13.69 -7.01 -9.38
CA PHE A 203 12.83 -7.17 -8.20
C PHE A 203 11.84 -8.32 -8.35
N SER A 204 11.23 -8.69 -7.23
CA SER A 204 10.20 -9.71 -7.11
C SER A 204 9.04 -9.22 -6.23
N THR A 205 7.87 -9.84 -6.33
CA THR A 205 6.69 -9.49 -5.51
C THR A 205 6.77 -10.12 -4.12
N VAL A 206 6.81 -9.33 -3.05
CA VAL A 206 6.72 -9.86 -1.68
C VAL A 206 5.29 -10.26 -1.34
N ALA A 207 4.34 -9.35 -1.53
CA ALA A 207 2.92 -9.59 -1.28
C ALA A 207 2.05 -8.51 -1.93
N ALA A 208 0.80 -8.87 -2.28
CA ALA A 208 -0.28 -7.91 -2.44
C ALA A 208 -0.92 -7.61 -1.06
N LEU A 209 -1.27 -6.36 -0.80
CA LEU A 209 -1.73 -5.93 0.53
C LEU A 209 -3.21 -5.55 0.53
N TYR A 210 -3.62 -4.60 -0.30
CA TYR A 210 -4.99 -4.11 -0.39
C TYR A 210 -5.29 -3.55 -1.77
N MET A 211 -6.57 -3.31 -2.05
CA MET A 211 -7.02 -2.72 -3.32
C MET A 211 -7.07 -1.19 -3.22
N GLU A 212 -6.63 -0.53 -4.29
CA GLU A 212 -6.71 0.92 -4.48
C GLU A 212 -7.75 1.20 -5.55
N GLN A 213 -8.94 1.61 -5.11
CA GLN A 213 -10.04 1.95 -6.00
C GLN A 213 -9.82 3.31 -6.62
N VAL A 214 -10.01 3.43 -7.94
CA VAL A 214 -9.99 4.71 -8.63
C VAL A 214 -11.25 5.51 -8.26
N GLN A 215 -11.04 6.71 -7.71
CA GLN A 215 -12.11 7.62 -7.33
C GLN A 215 -11.90 8.98 -8.00
N ILE A 216 -12.91 9.42 -8.74
CA ILE A 216 -12.92 10.74 -9.38
C ILE A 216 -13.84 11.65 -8.60
N VAL A 217 -13.31 12.74 -8.07
CA VAL A 217 -14.05 13.73 -7.27
C VAL A 217 -14.18 15.03 -8.05
N THR A 218 -15.39 15.59 -8.08
CA THR A 218 -15.65 16.88 -8.73
C THR A 218 -16.70 17.67 -7.95
N THR A 219 -16.54 19.00 -7.91
CA THR A 219 -17.58 19.92 -7.43
C THR A 219 -18.51 20.40 -8.55
N ASN A 220 -18.19 20.06 -9.81
CA ASN A 220 -19.01 20.43 -10.97
C ASN A 220 -20.11 19.39 -11.22
N ALA A 221 -21.34 19.72 -10.87
CA ALA A 221 -22.50 18.85 -11.01
C ALA A 221 -22.82 18.43 -12.45
N SER A 222 -22.25 19.07 -13.48
CA SER A 222 -22.40 18.68 -14.88
C SER A 222 -21.52 17.51 -15.31
N ILE A 223 -20.48 17.18 -14.53
CA ILE A 223 -19.59 16.05 -14.79
C ILE A 223 -20.22 14.80 -14.16
N LYS A 224 -20.68 13.88 -14.98
CA LYS A 224 -21.34 12.64 -14.55
C LYS A 224 -20.60 11.38 -15.01
N THR A 225 -19.76 11.50 -16.03
CA THR A 225 -19.01 10.40 -16.65
C THR A 225 -17.59 10.83 -16.93
N VAL A 226 -16.70 9.85 -17.16
CA VAL A 226 -15.31 10.12 -17.56
C VAL A 226 -15.24 10.91 -18.87
N ALA A 227 -16.19 10.71 -19.79
CA ALA A 227 -16.26 11.43 -21.06
C ALA A 227 -16.49 12.94 -20.86
N ASP A 228 -17.17 13.36 -19.79
CA ASP A 228 -17.42 14.76 -19.48
C ASP A 228 -16.16 15.52 -19.04
N LEU A 229 -15.06 14.79 -18.76
CA LEU A 229 -13.76 15.35 -18.42
C LEU A 229 -13.02 15.89 -19.65
N ALA A 230 -13.48 15.58 -20.86
CA ALA A 230 -12.85 16.07 -22.09
C ALA A 230 -12.77 17.61 -22.09
N GLY A 231 -11.57 18.13 -22.30
CA GLY A 231 -11.30 19.58 -22.28
C GLY A 231 -11.34 20.25 -20.89
N LYS A 232 -11.38 19.48 -19.80
CA LYS A 232 -11.29 19.99 -18.43
C LYS A 232 -9.86 19.85 -17.88
N SER A 233 -9.53 20.72 -16.91
CA SER A 233 -8.33 20.53 -16.11
C SER A 233 -8.61 19.50 -15.02
N VAL A 234 -7.80 18.44 -14.98
CA VAL A 234 -7.93 17.34 -14.01
C VAL A 234 -6.63 17.21 -13.24
N SER A 235 -6.71 17.07 -11.92
CA SER A 235 -5.56 16.72 -11.08
C SER A 235 -5.44 15.19 -11.03
N ILE A 236 -4.29 14.66 -11.43
CA ILE A 236 -4.07 13.21 -11.61
C ILE A 236 -3.00 12.63 -10.70
N GLY A 237 -2.45 13.36 -9.80
CA GLY A 237 -1.36 12.88 -8.94
C GLY A 237 -0.01 13.50 -9.28
N ALA A 238 1.02 13.10 -8.53
CA ALA A 238 2.38 13.62 -8.67
C ALA A 238 3.14 12.94 -9.82
N PRO A 239 4.09 13.65 -10.47
CA PRO A 239 5.06 13.00 -11.35
C PRO A 239 5.83 11.90 -10.61
N GLY A 240 6.01 10.73 -11.25
CA GLY A 240 6.64 9.57 -10.63
C GLY A 240 5.68 8.68 -9.81
N SER A 241 4.38 9.06 -9.73
CA SER A 241 3.35 8.17 -9.22
C SER A 241 2.95 7.10 -10.25
N GLY A 242 1.92 6.33 -9.99
CA GLY A 242 1.36 5.36 -10.93
C GLY A 242 0.22 5.91 -11.79
N VAL A 243 -0.09 7.20 -11.66
CA VAL A 243 -1.26 7.83 -12.30
C VAL A 243 -0.80 8.75 -13.43
#